data_80a651ab5e69e7093c81cf175476e598
#
_entry.id   80a651ab5e69e7093c81cf175476e598
#
_cell.length_a   1.000
_cell.length_b   1.000
_cell.length_c   1.000
_cell.angle_alpha   90.00
_cell.angle_beta   90.00
_cell.angle_gamma   90.00
#
_symmetry.space_group_name_H-M   'P 1'
#
loop_
_entity.id
_entity.type
_entity.pdbx_description
1 polymer ?
#
loop_
_entity_poly.entity_id
_entity_poly.type
_entity_poly.pdbx_seq_one_letter_code
_entity_poly.pdbx_strand_id
1 'polypeptide(L)'
;MQDPSIDQIITGMPSRFRPENARGLDAVLQFRLTGEQAADFFATIANDQCSLNHGVHDNPTLTLKMSDETYIDMVMGRLSGQEAFFRRKLRYEGPISLAVRLHRFFAPPGS
;
A
#
# COMPACT_ATOMS: atom_id res chain seq x y z
N MET A 1 7.19 -18.31 -13.23
CA MET A 1 6.05 -17.40 -13.06
C MET A 1 6.53 -15.99 -12.84
N GLN A 2 5.92 -15.05 -13.49
CA GLN A 2 6.28 -13.65 -13.34
C GLN A 2 5.51 -13.01 -12.19
N ASP A 3 6.14 -12.04 -11.55
CA ASP A 3 5.44 -11.23 -10.56
C ASP A 3 4.35 -10.37 -11.24
N PRO A 4 3.29 -10.02 -10.50
CA PRO A 4 2.32 -9.07 -11.05
C PRO A 4 2.99 -7.72 -11.30
N SER A 5 2.48 -6.99 -12.30
CA SER A 5 2.91 -5.61 -12.53
C SER A 5 2.32 -4.71 -11.45
N ILE A 6 2.89 -3.52 -11.30
CA ILE A 6 2.34 -2.51 -10.37
C ILE A 6 0.88 -2.20 -10.77
N ASP A 7 0.60 -2.08 -12.06
CA ASP A 7 -0.75 -1.80 -12.53
C ASP A 7 -1.75 -2.91 -12.14
N GLN A 8 -1.33 -4.17 -12.24
CA GLN A 8 -2.16 -5.30 -11.81
C GLN A 8 -2.41 -5.26 -10.29
N ILE A 9 -1.38 -4.93 -9.52
CA ILE A 9 -1.52 -4.83 -8.06
C ILE A 9 -2.49 -3.72 -7.70
N ILE A 10 -2.34 -2.55 -8.31
CA ILE A 10 -3.22 -1.39 -8.07
C ILE A 10 -4.66 -1.74 -8.41
N THR A 11 -4.88 -2.28 -9.59
CA THR A 11 -6.23 -2.61 -10.09
C THR A 11 -6.93 -3.62 -9.18
N GLY A 12 -6.18 -4.60 -8.66
CA GLY A 12 -6.75 -5.62 -7.78
C GLY A 12 -6.89 -5.23 -6.32
N MET A 13 -6.37 -4.07 -5.91
CA MET A 13 -6.32 -3.68 -4.52
C MET A 13 -7.68 -3.64 -3.82
N PRO A 14 -8.71 -3.02 -4.40
CA PRO A 14 -10.01 -2.96 -3.73
C PRO A 14 -10.62 -4.34 -3.46
N SER A 15 -10.41 -5.31 -4.36
CA SER A 15 -10.94 -6.67 -4.16
C SER A 15 -10.19 -7.47 -3.11
N ARG A 16 -8.97 -7.05 -2.74
CA ARG A 16 -8.18 -7.69 -1.68
C ARG A 16 -8.30 -7.00 -0.34
N PHE A 17 -9.10 -5.94 -0.26
CA PHE A 17 -9.31 -5.21 0.99
C PHE A 17 -10.02 -6.09 2.02
N ARG A 18 -9.55 -6.03 3.26
CA ARG A 18 -10.10 -6.78 4.39
C ARG A 18 -10.78 -5.81 5.35
N PRO A 19 -12.08 -5.53 5.17
CA PRO A 19 -12.78 -4.55 6.01
C PRO A 19 -12.79 -4.92 7.49
N GLU A 20 -12.76 -6.22 7.81
CA GLU A 20 -12.72 -6.69 9.19
C GLU A 20 -11.48 -6.21 9.96
N ASN A 21 -10.40 -5.92 9.26
CA ASN A 21 -9.14 -5.45 9.86
C ASN A 21 -9.02 -3.92 9.86
N ALA A 22 -9.98 -3.23 9.29
CA ALA A 22 -9.97 -1.77 9.14
C ALA A 22 -11.25 -1.12 9.65
N ARG A 23 -11.96 -1.76 10.56
CA ARG A 23 -13.24 -1.25 11.09
C ARG A 23 -13.04 0.09 11.77
N GLY A 24 -13.91 1.04 11.42
CA GLY A 24 -13.89 2.38 12.00
C GLY A 24 -12.74 3.25 11.53
N LEU A 25 -11.93 2.76 10.60
CA LEU A 25 -10.80 3.54 10.09
C LEU A 25 -11.28 4.51 9.01
N ASP A 26 -10.88 5.78 9.16
CA ASP A 26 -10.99 6.81 8.14
C ASP A 26 -9.58 7.25 7.79
N ALA A 27 -9.07 6.85 6.65
CA ALA A 27 -7.69 7.16 6.30
C ALA A 27 -7.49 7.21 4.79
N VAL A 28 -6.56 8.04 4.36
CA VAL A 28 -6.06 8.07 2.99
C VAL A 28 -4.63 7.58 3.01
N LEU A 29 -4.38 6.47 2.33
CA LEU A 29 -3.06 5.84 2.23
C LEU A 29 -2.47 6.21 0.87
N GLN A 30 -1.48 7.07 0.86
CA GLN A 30 -0.80 7.52 -0.35
C GLN A 30 0.42 6.68 -0.60
N PHE A 31 0.54 6.16 -1.82
CA PHE A 31 1.70 5.40 -2.28
C PHE A 31 2.43 6.20 -3.37
N ARG A 32 3.74 6.33 -3.21
CA ARG A 32 4.59 7.00 -4.18
C ARG A 32 5.73 6.05 -4.54
N LEU A 33 5.61 5.45 -5.73
CA LEU A 33 6.57 4.45 -6.20
C LEU A 33 7.49 5.04 -7.25
N THR A 34 8.78 4.73 -7.13
CA THR A 34 9.80 5.10 -8.12
C THR A 34 10.21 3.86 -8.90
N GLY A 35 10.98 4.05 -9.98
CA GLY A 35 11.50 2.97 -10.79
C GLY A 35 10.84 2.89 -12.15
N GLU A 36 11.03 1.77 -12.85
CA GLU A 36 10.47 1.56 -14.18
C GLU A 36 8.96 1.58 -14.21
N GLN A 37 8.33 1.10 -13.13
CA GLN A 37 6.88 1.12 -12.96
C GLN A 37 6.46 2.18 -11.95
N ALA A 38 7.05 3.36 -12.04
CA ALA A 38 6.73 4.46 -11.15
C ALA A 38 5.23 4.77 -11.19
N ALA A 39 4.63 5.01 -10.03
CA ALA A 39 3.20 5.29 -9.92
C ALA A 39 2.89 6.05 -8.64
N ASP A 40 1.95 6.98 -8.73
CA ASP A 40 1.36 7.62 -7.57
C ASP A 40 -0.10 7.21 -7.52
N PHE A 41 -0.52 6.67 -6.38
CA PHE A 41 -1.91 6.26 -6.18
C PHE A 41 -2.25 6.30 -4.70
N PHE A 42 -3.54 6.40 -4.40
CA PHE A 42 -3.96 6.40 -3.00
C PHE A 42 -5.22 5.55 -2.80
N ALA A 43 -5.28 4.92 -1.65
CA ALA A 43 -6.43 4.15 -1.21
C ALA A 43 -7.14 4.92 -0.10
N THR A 44 -8.43 5.18 -0.30
CA THR A 44 -9.26 5.83 0.70
C THR A 44 -10.08 4.76 1.42
N ILE A 45 -9.87 4.66 2.73
CA ILE A 45 -10.61 3.72 3.57
C ILE A 45 -11.58 4.51 4.43
N ALA A 46 -12.86 4.23 4.26
CA ALA A 46 -13.93 4.89 5.00
C ALA A 46 -15.18 4.01 4.95
N ASN A 47 -15.95 3.99 6.02
CA ASN A 47 -17.22 3.25 6.09
C ASN A 47 -17.05 1.77 5.74
N ASP A 48 -15.95 1.18 6.21
CA ASP A 48 -15.59 -0.22 5.96
C ASP A 48 -15.41 -0.55 4.48
N GLN A 49 -15.09 0.45 3.66
CA GLN A 49 -14.89 0.31 2.21
C GLN A 49 -13.54 0.90 1.81
N CYS A 50 -13.01 0.41 0.69
CA CYS A 50 -11.77 0.92 0.13
C CYS A 50 -12.00 1.31 -1.31
N SER A 51 -11.63 2.54 -1.65
CA SER A 51 -11.62 3.02 -3.02
C SER A 51 -10.20 3.39 -3.41
N LEU A 52 -9.90 3.24 -4.69
CA LEU A 52 -8.55 3.49 -5.21
C LEU A 52 -8.60 4.58 -6.27
N ASN A 53 -7.63 5.49 -6.20
CA ASN A 53 -7.50 6.56 -7.19
C ASN A 53 -6.03 6.73 -7.55
N HIS A 54 -5.78 7.10 -8.80
CA HIS A 54 -4.44 7.47 -9.25
C HIS A 54 -4.16 8.93 -8.91
N GLY A 55 -2.90 9.25 -8.67
CA GLY A 55 -2.47 10.60 -8.40
C GLY A 55 -2.05 10.82 -6.95
N VAL A 56 -1.91 12.08 -6.57
CA VAL A 56 -1.46 12.49 -5.24
C VAL A 56 -2.61 13.20 -4.54
N HIS A 57 -2.96 12.71 -3.35
CA HIS A 57 -3.99 13.31 -2.53
C HIS A 57 -3.43 14.55 -1.82
N ASP A 58 -4.25 15.58 -1.67
CA ASP A 58 -3.81 16.84 -1.03
C ASP A 58 -3.50 16.70 0.45
N ASN A 59 -4.16 15.76 1.12
CA ASN A 59 -4.02 15.62 2.56
C ASN A 59 -4.07 14.15 2.99
N PRO A 60 -3.04 13.36 2.63
CA PRO A 60 -3.03 11.95 2.99
C PRO A 60 -2.82 11.76 4.50
N THR A 61 -3.42 10.69 5.04
CA THR A 61 -3.20 10.32 6.43
C THR A 61 -1.81 9.71 6.61
N LEU A 62 -1.42 8.88 5.65
CA LEU A 62 -0.13 8.20 5.64
C LEU A 62 0.41 8.21 4.21
N THR A 63 1.68 8.56 4.05
CA THR A 63 2.37 8.49 2.77
C THR A 63 3.49 7.48 2.85
N LEU A 64 3.56 6.59 1.86
CA LEU A 64 4.59 5.56 1.74
C LEU A 64 5.37 5.78 0.46
N LYS A 65 6.69 5.85 0.59
CA LYS A 65 7.60 6.10 -0.53
C LYS A 65 8.58 4.94 -0.65
N MET A 66 8.64 4.32 -1.83
CA MET A 66 9.52 3.18 -2.07
C MET A 66 9.66 2.95 -3.57
N SER A 67 10.58 2.06 -3.95
CA SER A 67 10.67 1.63 -5.35
C SER A 67 9.55 0.65 -5.68
N ASP A 68 9.26 0.50 -6.97
CA ASP A 68 8.32 -0.49 -7.47
C ASP A 68 8.73 -1.91 -7.05
N GLU A 69 10.02 -2.23 -7.15
CA GLU A 69 10.53 -3.54 -6.75
C GLU A 69 10.31 -3.82 -5.27
N THR A 70 10.56 -2.83 -4.41
CA THR A 70 10.32 -2.98 -2.98
C THR A 70 8.84 -3.23 -2.70
N TYR A 71 7.96 -2.49 -3.37
CA TYR A 71 6.53 -2.66 -3.19
C TYR A 71 6.06 -4.06 -3.61
N ILE A 72 6.53 -4.54 -4.76
CA ILE A 72 6.21 -5.90 -5.23
C ILE A 72 6.70 -6.93 -4.21
N ASP A 73 7.93 -6.81 -3.71
CA ASP A 73 8.46 -7.73 -2.71
C ASP A 73 7.61 -7.74 -1.44
N MET A 74 7.16 -6.59 -1.00
CA MET A 74 6.30 -6.50 0.18
C MET A 74 4.93 -7.12 -0.07
N VAL A 75 4.32 -6.83 -1.21
CA VAL A 75 3.01 -7.36 -1.57
C VAL A 75 3.05 -8.88 -1.72
N MET A 76 4.13 -9.41 -2.26
CA MET A 76 4.33 -10.85 -2.45
C MET A 76 4.81 -11.57 -1.18
N GLY A 77 5.02 -10.85 -0.10
CA GLY A 77 5.42 -11.44 1.17
C GLY A 77 6.90 -11.78 1.30
N ARG A 78 7.73 -11.34 0.35
CA ARG A 78 9.18 -11.60 0.38
C ARG A 78 9.95 -10.64 1.27
N LEU A 79 9.34 -9.52 1.64
CA LEU A 79 9.96 -8.47 2.43
C LEU A 79 8.90 -7.87 3.34
N SER A 80 9.17 -7.83 4.64
CA SER A 80 8.26 -7.17 5.59
C SER A 80 8.45 -5.67 5.55
N GLY A 81 7.44 -4.92 5.99
CA GLY A 81 7.54 -3.47 6.09
C GLY A 81 8.63 -3.04 7.04
N GLN A 82 8.81 -3.75 8.16
CA GLN A 82 9.88 -3.47 9.11
C GLN A 82 11.26 -3.64 8.48
N GLU A 83 11.46 -4.74 7.76
CA GLU A 83 12.73 -5.01 7.09
C GLU A 83 13.01 -3.98 6.02
N ALA A 84 12.00 -3.62 5.23
CA ALA A 84 12.14 -2.59 4.21
C ALA A 84 12.54 -1.25 4.82
N PHE A 85 11.95 -0.91 5.96
CA PHE A 85 12.27 0.32 6.67
C PHE A 85 13.71 0.30 7.20
N PHE A 86 14.12 -0.78 7.86
CA PHE A 86 15.48 -0.91 8.38
C PHE A 86 16.53 -0.89 7.28
N ARG A 87 16.22 -1.44 6.11
CA ARG A 87 17.12 -1.43 4.96
C ARG A 87 17.07 -0.13 4.18
N ARG A 88 16.31 0.86 4.66
CA ARG A 88 16.13 2.17 4.02
C ARG A 88 15.50 2.08 2.63
N LYS A 89 14.73 1.04 2.39
CA LYS A 89 13.98 0.86 1.13
C LYS A 89 12.58 1.45 1.21
N LEU A 90 12.09 1.72 2.41
CA LEU A 90 10.76 2.27 2.65
C LEU A 90 10.88 3.51 3.54
N ARG A 91 10.25 4.59 3.09
CA ARG A 91 10.06 5.81 3.88
C ARG A 91 8.58 6.03 4.08
N TYR A 92 8.21 6.62 5.21
CA TYR A 92 6.82 6.95 5.47
C TYR A 92 6.69 8.30 6.16
N GLU A 93 5.54 8.93 5.94
CA GLU A 93 5.14 10.17 6.62
C GLU A 93 3.75 9.96 7.17
N GLY A 94 3.56 10.15 8.48
CA GLY A 94 2.28 9.95 9.14
C GLY A 94 2.41 9.05 10.37
N PRO A 95 1.27 8.59 10.93
CA PRO A 95 1.28 7.81 12.17
C PRO A 95 1.93 6.44 11.98
N ILE A 96 2.92 6.13 12.79
CA ILE A 96 3.59 4.82 12.73
C ILE A 96 2.60 3.69 13.06
N SER A 97 1.64 3.94 13.94
CA SER A 97 0.63 2.93 14.29
C SER A 97 -0.16 2.48 13.07
N LEU A 98 -0.45 3.39 12.15
CA LEU A 98 -1.13 3.07 10.90
C LEU A 98 -0.20 2.34 9.95
N ALA A 99 1.05 2.76 9.87
CA ALA A 99 2.04 2.13 9.00
C ALA A 99 2.25 0.65 9.36
N VAL A 100 2.35 0.32 10.66
CA VAL A 100 2.56 -1.06 11.07
C VAL A 100 1.32 -1.94 10.87
N ARG A 101 0.13 -1.36 10.78
CA ARG A 101 -1.11 -2.10 10.53
C ARG A 101 -1.41 -2.33 9.06
N LEU A 102 -0.69 -1.64 8.18
CA LEU A 102 -1.01 -1.60 6.75
C LEU A 102 -1.12 -2.98 6.11
N HIS A 103 -0.24 -3.90 6.47
CA HIS A 103 -0.23 -5.26 5.89
C HIS A 103 -1.48 -6.06 6.23
N ARG A 104 -2.26 -5.64 7.22
CA ARG A 104 -3.49 -6.32 7.62
C ARG A 104 -4.70 -5.88 6.81
N PHE A 105 -4.58 -4.76 6.09
CA PHE A 105 -5.72 -4.19 5.36
C PHE A 105 -5.98 -4.89 4.03
N PHE A 106 -4.99 -5.55 3.47
CA PHE A 106 -5.10 -6.15 2.14
C PHE A 106 -4.55 -7.58 2.14
N ALA A 107 -5.30 -8.49 1.49
CA ALA A 107 -4.81 -9.83 1.24
C ALA A 107 -3.72 -9.82 0.17
N PRO A 108 -2.77 -10.77 0.20
CA PRO A 108 -1.78 -10.89 -0.87
C PRO A 108 -2.45 -11.22 -2.21
N PRO A 109 -1.83 -10.82 -3.35
CA PRO A 109 -2.33 -11.21 -4.66
C PRO A 109 -2.39 -12.74 -4.79
N GLY A 110 -3.43 -13.24 -5.45
CA GLY A 110 -3.62 -14.67 -5.66
C GLY A 110 -4.24 -15.41 -4.48
N SER A 111 -4.69 -14.69 -3.47
CA SER A 111 -5.37 -15.28 -2.30
C SER A 111 -6.87 -15.32 -2.48
#